data_634eabb65d3fb1e4d5af13bca683fa7e
#
_entry.id   634eabb65d3fb1e4d5af13bca683fa7e
#
_cell.length_a   1.000
_cell.length_b   1.000
_cell.length_c   1.000
_cell.angle_alpha   90.00
_cell.angle_beta   90.00
_cell.angle_gamma   90.00
#
_symmetry.space_group_name_H-M   'P 1'
#
loop_
_entity.id
_entity.type
_entity.pdbx_description
1 polymer ?
#
loop_
_entity_poly.entity_id
_entity_poly.type
_entity_poly.pdbx_seq_one_letter_code
_entity_poly.pdbx_strand_id
1 'polypeptide(L)'
;MAGPECQLVERLESEWRDALCKKDMKSLQSLVHTDFALIGTRATGPFMMDRSEWLDAIQRREVEDIGIDVQEASVFGDTIVATVRASWRLKYLGRIIEDCVVLTDVWVKNKDSWQVVRRHSTPAPAGSCVDLRGE
;
A
#
# COMPACT_ATOMS: atom_id res chain seq x y z
N MET A 1 17.94 -12.19 6.12
CA MET A 1 17.31 -11.94 7.44
C MET A 1 16.88 -10.49 7.55
N ALA A 2 15.65 -10.28 7.96
CA ALA A 2 15.10 -8.92 8.07
C ALA A 2 15.70 -8.19 9.30
N GLY A 3 16.18 -6.97 9.09
CA GLY A 3 16.64 -6.12 10.17
C GLY A 3 15.47 -5.43 10.89
N PRO A 4 15.77 -4.63 11.93
CA PRO A 4 14.74 -3.91 12.67
C PRO A 4 13.90 -2.98 11.78
N GLU A 5 14.50 -2.40 10.77
CA GLU A 5 13.82 -1.53 9.80
C GLU A 5 12.75 -2.29 9.03
N CYS A 6 13.07 -3.51 8.57
CA CYS A 6 12.11 -4.34 7.86
C CYS A 6 10.98 -4.78 8.79
N GLN A 7 11.28 -5.09 10.04
CA GLN A 7 10.25 -5.46 11.02
C GLN A 7 9.27 -4.32 11.28
N LEU A 8 9.77 -3.10 11.39
CA LEU A 8 8.93 -1.92 11.55
C LEU A 8 8.02 -1.74 10.33
N VAL A 9 8.60 -1.82 9.14
CA VAL A 9 7.85 -1.65 7.90
C VAL A 9 6.82 -2.76 7.73
N GLU A 10 7.17 -4.00 8.04
CA GLU A 10 6.23 -5.12 7.98
C GLU A 10 5.02 -4.85 8.88
N ARG A 11 5.24 -4.30 10.07
CA ARG A 11 4.14 -3.92 10.97
C ARG A 11 3.28 -2.80 10.38
N LEU A 12 3.92 -1.75 9.86
CA LEU A 12 3.22 -0.61 9.28
C LEU A 12 2.40 -1.03 8.04
N GLU A 13 3.02 -1.82 7.16
CA GLU A 13 2.35 -2.31 5.96
C GLU A 13 1.20 -3.25 6.32
N SER A 14 1.36 -4.07 7.35
CA SER A 14 0.31 -4.97 7.81
C SER A 14 -0.87 -4.21 8.42
N GLU A 15 -0.60 -3.15 9.18
CA GLU A 15 -1.65 -2.28 9.73
C GLU A 15 -2.44 -1.61 8.59
N TRP A 16 -1.74 -1.14 7.57
CA TRP A 16 -2.37 -0.52 6.41
C TRP A 16 -3.22 -1.53 5.65
N ARG A 17 -2.66 -2.71 5.39
CA ARG A 17 -3.40 -3.80 4.74
C ARG A 17 -4.68 -4.16 5.51
N ASP A 18 -4.56 -4.33 6.81
CA ASP A 18 -5.72 -4.71 7.63
C ASP A 18 -6.79 -3.63 7.61
N ALA A 19 -6.39 -2.36 7.66
CA ALA A 19 -7.32 -1.24 7.56
C ALA A 19 -8.02 -1.21 6.20
N LEU A 20 -7.28 -1.52 5.12
CA LEU A 20 -7.87 -1.60 3.78
C LEU A 20 -8.87 -2.75 3.67
N CYS A 21 -8.51 -3.92 4.18
CA CYS A 21 -9.38 -5.10 4.11
C CYS A 21 -10.65 -4.92 4.94
N LYS A 22 -10.55 -4.23 6.06
CA LYS A 22 -11.70 -3.96 6.94
C LYS A 22 -12.46 -2.70 6.55
N LYS A 23 -11.93 -1.94 5.62
CA LYS A 23 -12.45 -0.62 5.24
C LYS A 23 -12.58 0.29 6.47
N ASP A 24 -11.56 0.26 7.31
CA ASP A 24 -11.49 1.09 8.52
C ASP A 24 -11.00 2.49 8.14
N MET A 25 -11.94 3.34 7.75
CA MET A 25 -11.64 4.67 7.23
C MET A 25 -10.92 5.55 8.25
N LYS A 26 -11.25 5.40 9.52
CA LYS A 26 -10.59 6.18 10.58
C LYS A 26 -9.11 5.85 10.67
N SER A 27 -8.77 4.57 10.65
CA SER A 27 -7.37 4.13 10.64
C SER A 27 -6.65 4.55 9.37
N LEU A 28 -7.32 4.45 8.22
CA LEU A 28 -6.74 4.86 6.95
C LEU A 28 -6.44 6.36 6.94
N GLN A 29 -7.33 7.18 7.46
CA GLN A 29 -7.11 8.62 7.57
C GLN A 29 -5.91 8.95 8.45
N SER A 30 -5.66 8.15 9.49
CA SER A 30 -4.52 8.34 10.38
C SER A 30 -3.20 7.86 9.79
N LEU A 31 -3.24 6.79 9.00
CA LEU A 31 -2.05 6.19 8.41
C LEU A 31 -1.53 6.97 7.21
N VAL A 32 -2.38 7.74 6.56
CA VAL A 32 -2.05 8.43 5.32
C VAL A 32 -1.81 9.90 5.59
N HIS A 33 -0.61 10.37 5.22
CA HIS A 33 -0.20 11.76 5.43
C HIS A 33 -1.08 12.72 4.61
N THR A 34 -1.23 13.97 5.06
CA THR A 34 -2.03 14.97 4.36
C THR A 34 -1.52 15.23 2.93
N ASP A 35 -0.22 15.05 2.70
CA ASP A 35 0.40 15.23 1.38
C ASP A 35 0.54 13.91 0.60
N PHE A 36 -0.19 12.89 1.00
CA PHE A 36 -0.12 11.58 0.34
C PHE A 36 -0.47 11.67 -1.14
N ALA A 37 0.27 10.92 -1.95
CA ALA A 37 -0.08 10.66 -3.34
C ALA A 37 0.22 9.22 -3.70
N LEU A 38 -0.70 8.62 -4.44
CA LEU A 38 -0.51 7.33 -5.09
C LEU A 38 -0.21 7.61 -6.56
N ILE A 39 0.94 7.13 -7.02
CA ILE A 39 1.38 7.32 -8.40
C ILE A 39 1.60 5.94 -9.00
N GLY A 40 1.15 5.75 -10.22
CA GLY A 40 1.31 4.45 -10.84
C GLY A 40 1.09 4.46 -12.34
N THR A 41 1.18 3.27 -12.91
CA THR A 41 0.96 3.05 -14.33
C THR A 41 -0.05 1.91 -14.47
N ARG A 42 -1.02 2.10 -15.33
CA ARG A 42 -2.02 1.10 -15.72
C ARG A 42 -1.98 0.92 -17.22
N ALA A 43 -2.72 -0.06 -17.73
CA ALA A 43 -2.83 -0.28 -19.17
C ALA A 43 -3.28 0.99 -19.91
N THR A 44 -4.08 1.83 -19.25
CA THR A 44 -4.59 3.09 -19.82
C THR A 44 -3.60 4.25 -19.73
N GLY A 45 -2.44 4.06 -19.08
CA GLY A 45 -1.42 5.07 -18.93
C GLY A 45 -1.13 5.42 -17.48
N PRO A 46 -0.29 6.43 -17.23
CA PRO A 46 0.05 6.85 -15.88
C PRO A 46 -1.13 7.51 -15.18
N PHE A 47 -1.15 7.40 -13.85
CA PHE A 47 -2.18 8.04 -13.04
C PHE A 47 -1.59 8.56 -11.75
N MET A 48 -2.25 9.54 -11.14
CA MET A 48 -1.90 10.06 -9.84
C MET A 48 -3.18 10.39 -9.08
N MET A 49 -3.21 10.04 -7.79
CA MET A 49 -4.30 10.37 -6.88
C MET A 49 -3.72 11.04 -5.66
N ASP A 50 -4.29 12.16 -5.24
CA ASP A 50 -3.95 12.75 -3.96
C ASP A 50 -4.69 12.01 -2.83
N ARG A 51 -4.47 12.45 -1.60
CA ARG A 51 -5.07 11.82 -0.42
C ARG A 51 -6.59 11.75 -0.51
N SER A 52 -7.22 12.85 -0.84
CA SER A 52 -8.68 12.93 -0.91
C SER A 52 -9.24 12.00 -2.00
N GLU A 53 -8.64 12.02 -3.17
CA GLU A 53 -9.04 11.15 -4.27
C GLU A 53 -8.85 9.68 -3.93
N TRP A 54 -7.74 9.36 -3.25
CA TRP A 54 -7.45 7.98 -2.87
C TRP A 54 -8.44 7.47 -1.82
N LEU A 55 -8.72 8.27 -0.77
CA LEU A 55 -9.68 7.89 0.26
C LEU A 55 -11.07 7.69 -0.34
N ASP A 56 -11.46 8.57 -1.27
CA ASP A 56 -12.73 8.45 -1.96
C ASP A 56 -12.80 7.15 -2.79
N ALA A 57 -11.73 6.83 -3.49
CA ALA A 57 -11.64 5.59 -4.27
C ALA A 57 -11.76 4.34 -3.37
N ILE A 58 -11.13 4.37 -2.20
CA ILE A 58 -11.18 3.26 -1.26
C ILE A 58 -12.62 3.01 -0.76
N GLN A 59 -13.38 4.06 -0.55
CA GLN A 59 -14.77 3.91 -0.12
C GLN A 59 -15.62 3.18 -1.16
N ARG A 60 -15.26 3.29 -2.44
CA ARG A 60 -16.00 2.66 -3.54
C ARG A 60 -15.54 1.25 -3.85
N ARG A 61 -14.49 0.76 -3.18
CA ARG A 61 -13.93 -0.57 -3.43
C ARG A 61 -14.23 -1.48 -2.27
N GLU A 62 -14.33 -2.76 -2.57
CA GLU A 62 -14.37 -3.80 -1.55
C GLU A 62 -13.12 -4.64 -1.71
N VAL A 63 -12.20 -4.55 -0.76
CA VAL A 63 -10.97 -5.32 -0.78
C VAL A 63 -11.27 -6.69 -0.18
N GLU A 64 -11.11 -7.74 -0.98
CA GLU A 64 -11.33 -9.09 -0.52
C GLU A 64 -10.09 -9.62 0.19
N ASP A 65 -8.91 -9.40 -0.41
CA ASP A 65 -7.68 -9.87 0.21
C ASP A 65 -6.47 -9.10 -0.36
N ILE A 66 -5.43 -8.98 0.48
CA ILE A 66 -4.16 -8.38 0.09
C ILE A 66 -3.03 -9.24 0.67
N GLY A 67 -2.11 -9.66 -0.19
CA GLY A 67 -0.85 -10.27 0.22
C GLY A 67 0.26 -9.24 0.09
N ILE A 68 1.16 -9.18 1.05
CA ILE A 68 2.31 -8.28 1.02
C ILE A 68 3.59 -9.04 1.36
N ASP A 69 4.69 -8.58 0.78
CA ASP A 69 6.02 -9.11 1.05
C ASP A 69 7.00 -7.94 1.00
N VAL A 70 7.48 -7.53 2.17
CA VAL A 70 8.45 -6.43 2.28
C VAL A 70 9.81 -6.94 1.83
N GLN A 71 10.31 -6.42 0.73
CA GLN A 71 11.58 -6.83 0.14
C GLN A 71 12.75 -6.12 0.80
N GLU A 72 12.62 -4.83 1.04
CA GLU A 72 13.70 -3.99 1.51
C GLU A 72 13.14 -2.74 2.19
N ALA A 73 13.86 -2.24 3.19
CA ALA A 73 13.53 -0.98 3.84
C ALA A 73 14.81 -0.26 4.22
N SER A 74 14.86 1.02 3.91
CA SER A 74 15.99 1.90 4.24
C SER A 74 15.49 3.07 5.08
N VAL A 75 16.19 3.36 6.18
CA VAL A 75 15.81 4.43 7.10
C VAL A 75 16.74 5.62 6.93
N PHE A 76 16.16 6.78 6.75
CA PHE A 76 16.88 8.05 6.62
C PHE A 76 16.29 9.04 7.63
N GLY A 77 16.77 8.98 8.89
CA GLY A 77 16.18 9.81 9.95
C GLY A 77 14.73 9.45 10.20
N ASP A 78 13.85 10.39 10.00
CA ASP A 78 12.40 10.22 10.20
C ASP A 78 11.69 9.80 8.90
N THR A 79 12.44 9.24 7.95
CA THR A 79 11.89 8.78 6.66
C THR A 79 12.32 7.35 6.41
N ILE A 80 11.38 6.52 5.98
CA ILE A 80 11.66 5.16 5.53
C ILE A 80 11.23 5.04 4.07
N VAL A 81 12.11 4.45 3.26
CA VAL A 81 11.79 4.10 1.88
C VAL A 81 11.74 2.58 1.82
N ALA A 82 10.59 2.03 1.44
CA ALA A 82 10.39 0.60 1.43
C ALA A 82 10.03 0.10 0.04
N THR A 83 10.55 -1.07 -0.33
CA THR A 83 10.16 -1.79 -1.52
C THR A 83 9.32 -2.98 -1.09
N VAL A 84 8.09 -3.04 -1.60
CA VAL A 84 7.10 -4.05 -1.21
C VAL A 84 6.54 -4.70 -2.45
N ARG A 85 6.43 -6.02 -2.44
CA ARG A 85 5.66 -6.74 -3.45
C ARG A 85 4.27 -6.98 -2.88
N ALA A 86 3.26 -6.77 -3.68
CA ALA A 86 1.89 -6.94 -3.22
C ALA A 86 1.01 -7.56 -4.30
N SER A 87 0.00 -8.27 -3.83
CA SER A 87 -1.05 -8.81 -4.70
C SER A 87 -2.36 -8.52 -4.01
N TRP A 88 -3.39 -8.16 -4.77
CA TRP A 88 -4.70 -7.94 -4.19
C TRP A 88 -5.82 -8.43 -5.10
N ARG A 89 -6.93 -8.72 -4.43
CA ARG A 89 -8.21 -9.00 -5.08
C ARG A 89 -9.22 -8.03 -4.49
N LEU A 90 -9.85 -7.25 -5.35
CA LEU A 90 -10.86 -6.30 -4.91
C LEU A 90 -12.03 -6.28 -5.87
N LYS A 91 -13.16 -5.75 -5.39
CA LYS A 91 -14.36 -5.57 -6.18
C LYS A 91 -14.59 -4.07 -6.36
N TYR A 92 -14.82 -3.65 -7.59
CA TYR A 92 -15.08 -2.27 -7.92
C TYR A 92 -16.12 -2.21 -9.02
N LEU A 93 -17.25 -1.56 -8.74
CA LEU A 93 -18.37 -1.45 -9.68
C LEU A 93 -18.79 -2.82 -10.24
N GLY A 94 -18.87 -3.83 -9.37
CA GLY A 94 -19.30 -5.17 -9.76
C GLY A 94 -18.24 -6.01 -10.47
N ARG A 95 -17.03 -5.49 -10.65
CA ARG A 95 -15.93 -6.21 -11.30
C ARG A 95 -14.92 -6.67 -10.28
N ILE A 96 -14.40 -7.88 -10.48
CA ILE A 96 -13.27 -8.40 -9.70
C ILE A 96 -12.00 -7.91 -10.37
N ILE A 97 -11.14 -7.26 -9.59
CA ILE A 97 -9.83 -6.79 -10.05
C ILE A 97 -8.77 -7.51 -9.25
N GLU A 98 -7.83 -8.13 -9.94
CA GLU A 98 -6.67 -8.80 -9.33
C GLU A 98 -5.41 -8.20 -9.93
N ASP A 99 -4.53 -7.72 -9.07
CA ASP A 99 -3.28 -7.10 -9.48
C ASP A 99 -2.10 -7.68 -8.72
N CYS A 100 -0.96 -7.72 -9.38
CA CYS A 100 0.33 -8.03 -8.78
C CYS A 100 1.24 -6.85 -9.08
N VAL A 101 1.80 -6.25 -8.04
CA VAL A 101 2.54 -5.00 -8.19
C VAL A 101 3.82 -5.00 -7.38
N VAL A 102 4.74 -4.12 -7.78
CA VAL A 102 5.88 -3.72 -6.95
C VAL A 102 5.58 -2.29 -6.50
N LEU A 103 5.70 -2.08 -5.20
CA LEU A 103 5.40 -0.80 -4.58
C LEU A 103 6.67 -0.18 -4.01
N THR A 104 6.81 1.13 -4.16
CA THR A 104 7.73 1.92 -3.36
C THR A 104 6.89 2.76 -2.43
N ASP A 105 7.01 2.53 -1.13
CA ASP A 105 6.28 3.27 -0.12
C ASP A 105 7.26 4.12 0.68
N VAL A 106 6.91 5.39 0.84
CA VAL A 106 7.69 6.33 1.64
C VAL A 106 6.88 6.67 2.88
N TRP A 107 7.43 6.30 4.03
CA TRP A 107 6.86 6.57 5.35
C TRP A 107 7.63 7.67 6.03
N VAL A 108 6.92 8.62 6.63
CA VAL A 108 7.54 9.71 7.37
C VAL A 108 7.00 9.70 8.79
N LYS A 109 7.88 10.01 9.75
CA LYS A 109 7.50 10.09 11.16
C LYS A 109 7.06 11.52 11.46
N ASN A 110 5.84 11.65 11.92
CA ASN A 110 5.26 12.91 12.34
C ASN A 110 4.90 12.79 13.82
N LYS A 111 5.68 13.44 14.67
CA LYS A 111 5.62 13.25 16.13
C LYS A 111 5.93 11.79 16.45
N ASP A 112 5.00 11.05 17.04
CA ASP A 112 5.22 9.65 17.41
C ASP A 112 4.60 8.65 16.44
N SER A 113 4.08 9.14 15.32
CA SER A 113 3.35 8.30 14.37
C SER A 113 4.02 8.27 13.01
N TRP A 114 4.07 7.09 12.42
CA TRP A 114 4.52 6.93 11.03
C TRP A 114 3.31 7.05 10.10
N GLN A 115 3.47 7.85 9.03
CA GLN A 115 2.44 8.03 8.02
C GLN A 115 3.04 7.84 6.64
N VAL A 116 2.29 7.21 5.75
CA VAL A 116 2.74 7.05 4.36
C VAL A 116 2.46 8.34 3.59
N VAL A 117 3.49 8.84 2.88
CA VAL A 117 3.39 10.11 2.13
C VAL A 117 3.40 9.86 0.63
N ARG A 118 3.96 8.75 0.18
CA ARG A 118 3.96 8.39 -1.25
C ARG A 118 3.88 6.88 -1.39
N ARG A 119 3.15 6.48 -2.42
CA ARG A 119 3.18 5.09 -2.91
C ARG A 119 3.31 5.13 -4.41
N HIS A 120 4.34 4.51 -4.93
CA HIS A 120 4.47 4.25 -6.36
C HIS A 120 4.11 2.80 -6.62
N SER A 121 3.27 2.56 -7.61
CA SER A 121 2.80 1.22 -7.95
C SER A 121 3.15 0.92 -9.39
N THR A 122 3.87 -0.19 -9.60
CA THR A 122 4.25 -0.66 -10.94
C THR A 122 3.77 -2.10 -11.08
N PRO A 123 3.13 -2.45 -12.22
CA PRO A 123 2.75 -3.85 -12.44
C PRO A 123 3.95 -4.79 -12.36
N ALA A 124 3.79 -5.90 -11.67
CA ALA A 124 4.82 -6.92 -11.58
C ALA A 124 4.67 -7.91 -12.73
N PRO A 125 5.77 -8.57 -13.15
CA PRO A 125 5.68 -9.60 -14.18
C PRO A 125 4.76 -10.75 -13.77
N ALA A 126 4.13 -11.39 -14.74
CA ALA A 126 3.32 -12.56 -14.49
C ALA A 126 4.16 -13.65 -13.82
N GLY A 127 3.59 -14.35 -12.87
CA GLY A 127 4.29 -15.40 -12.13
C GLY A 127 5.06 -14.93 -10.90
N SER A 128 5.10 -13.60 -10.66
CA SER A 128 5.79 -13.03 -9.50
C SER A 128 4.82 -12.51 -8.44
N CYS A 129 3.59 -13.00 -8.44
CA CYS A 129 2.57 -12.57 -7.49
C CYS A 129 2.83 -13.13 -6.10
N VAL A 130 2.56 -12.29 -5.09
CA VAL A 130 2.58 -12.72 -3.70
C VAL A 130 1.29 -13.49 -3.42
N ASP A 131 1.39 -14.56 -2.62
CA ASP A 131 0.20 -15.32 -2.25
C ASP A 131 -0.77 -14.47 -1.45
N LEU A 132 -2.04 -14.59 -1.76
CA LEU A 132 -3.09 -13.90 -1.02
C LEU A 132 -3.34 -14.59 0.31
N ARG A 133 -3.78 -13.83 1.29
CA ARG A 133 -4.19 -14.39 2.58
C ARG A 133 -5.44 -15.23 2.39
N GLY A 134 -5.52 -16.33 3.13
CA GLY A 134 -6.69 -17.19 3.07
C GLY A 134 -6.71 -18.18 1.92
N GLU A 135 -5.64 -18.25 1.14
CA GLU A 135 -5.51 -19.24 0.06
C GLU A 135 -4.60 -20.37 0.44
#